data_aa65876eb2b2ece56388b4111a872e09
#
_entry.id   aa65876eb2b2ece56388b4111a872e09
#
_cell.length_a   1.000
_cell.length_b   1.000
_cell.length_c   1.000
_cell.angle_alpha   90.00
_cell.angle_beta   90.00
_cell.angle_gamma   90.00
#
_symmetry.space_group_name_H-M   'P 1'
#
loop_
_entity.id
_entity.type
_entity.pdbx_description
1 polymer ?
#
loop_
_entity_poly.entity_id
_entity_poly.type
_entity_poly.pdbx_seq_one_letter_code
_entity_poly.pdbx_strand_id
1 'polypeptide(L)'
;NFDSVVGLMKNAVSVGIPVSTGHDFFEDIEARFVKIDRQVCPTGINQIDAKDILNGGLGRGELACIVANTGVGKSHFLVEMGSAALQRGKNVIHYTFELTETAVGLRYDSNLCGIPSNEVQDNKNIVMKRYSDKDLGRLIIKEYPTGSCTINMMRSHIEKLSLKDFKPSLIVVDYADIMKSSKAYDSLRHE
;
A
#
# COMPACT_ATOMS: atom_id res chain seq x y z
N ASN A 1 30.72 8.62 42.98
CA ASN A 1 30.23 9.98 43.06
C ASN A 1 28.88 10.04 42.32
N PHE A 2 27.81 10.53 43.00
CA PHE A 2 26.43 10.52 42.45
C PHE A 2 26.33 11.31 41.15
N ASP A 3 27.03 12.43 41.04
CA ASP A 3 27.06 13.27 39.82
C ASP A 3 27.66 12.55 38.60
N SER A 4 28.65 11.69 38.83
CA SER A 4 29.25 10.86 37.79
C SER A 4 28.25 9.81 37.24
N VAL A 5 27.42 9.24 38.12
CA VAL A 5 26.37 8.27 37.71
C VAL A 5 25.25 8.98 36.95
N VAL A 6 24.83 10.15 37.40
CA VAL A 6 23.85 10.99 36.71
C VAL A 6 24.35 11.43 35.32
N GLY A 7 25.65 11.78 35.22
CA GLY A 7 26.29 12.08 33.93
C GLY A 7 26.32 10.90 32.98
N LEU A 8 26.64 9.70 33.45
CA LEU A 8 26.62 8.47 32.67
C LEU A 8 25.18 8.08 32.21
N MET A 9 24.18 8.25 33.09
CA MET A 9 22.78 8.03 32.71
C MET A 9 22.29 9.03 31.66
N LYS A 10 22.64 10.33 31.79
CA LYS A 10 22.32 11.34 30.77
C LYS A 10 22.96 11.00 29.42
N ASN A 11 24.23 10.58 29.44
CA ASN A 11 24.92 10.16 28.21
C ASN A 11 24.33 8.86 27.62
N ALA A 12 23.96 7.90 28.45
CA ALA A 12 23.30 6.65 27.97
C ALA A 12 21.92 6.93 27.34
N VAL A 13 21.18 7.89 27.88
CA VAL A 13 19.89 8.34 27.29
C VAL A 13 20.13 9.16 26.01
N SER A 14 21.22 9.89 25.89
CA SER A 14 21.57 10.67 24.70
C SER A 14 22.19 9.83 23.56
N VAL A 15 22.71 8.63 23.85
CA VAL A 15 23.25 7.67 22.85
C VAL A 15 22.15 6.80 22.21
N GLY A 16 20.94 6.80 22.77
CA GLY A 16 19.80 6.10 22.18
C GLY A 16 19.08 6.97 21.18
N ILE A 17 19.03 6.49 19.92
CA ILE A 17 18.19 6.95 18.78
C ILE A 17 17.93 8.46 18.79
N PRO A 18 18.31 9.23 17.77
CA PRO A 18 17.93 10.64 17.68
C PRO A 18 16.40 10.72 17.66
N VAL A 19 15.81 10.85 18.85
CA VAL A 19 14.39 11.17 18.98
C VAL A 19 14.29 12.60 18.49
N SER A 20 13.79 12.79 17.27
CA SER A 20 13.44 14.11 16.79
C SER A 20 12.53 14.76 17.83
N THR A 21 12.92 15.89 18.36
CA THR A 21 12.13 16.67 19.31
C THR A 21 10.92 17.32 18.65
N GLY A 22 10.74 17.11 17.35
CA GLY A 22 9.72 17.73 16.54
C GLY A 22 10.25 18.89 15.71
N HIS A 23 9.34 19.62 15.08
CA HIS A 23 9.60 20.80 14.26
C HIS A 23 9.23 22.05 15.08
N ASP A 24 10.20 22.93 15.37
CA ASP A 24 9.91 24.22 15.98
C ASP A 24 9.28 25.14 14.93
N PHE A 25 8.03 25.54 15.18
CA PHE A 25 7.25 26.28 14.19
C PHE A 25 7.86 27.62 13.82
N PHE A 26 8.48 28.31 14.74
CA PHE A 26 9.05 29.66 14.53
C PHE A 26 10.53 29.62 14.13
N GLU A 27 11.30 28.66 14.65
CA GLU A 27 12.74 28.59 14.39
C GLU A 27 13.07 27.84 13.11
N ASP A 28 12.26 26.78 12.75
CA ASP A 28 12.50 25.95 11.57
C ASP A 28 11.74 26.45 10.31
N ILE A 29 11.58 27.76 10.16
CA ILE A 29 10.81 28.36 9.05
C ILE A 29 11.32 27.89 7.69
N GLU A 30 12.62 27.94 7.45
CA GLU A 30 13.23 27.60 6.16
C GLU A 30 12.94 26.14 5.75
N ALA A 31 12.87 25.22 6.70
CA ALA A 31 12.60 23.80 6.43
C ALA A 31 11.24 23.57 5.78
N ARG A 32 10.26 24.44 6.01
CA ARG A 32 8.91 24.33 5.42
C ARG A 32 8.82 24.77 3.97
N PHE A 33 9.78 25.59 3.51
CA PHE A 33 9.82 26.10 2.14
C PHE A 33 10.69 25.26 1.21
N VAL A 34 11.33 24.22 1.73
CA VAL A 34 12.04 23.23 0.90
C VAL A 34 10.99 22.48 0.06
N LYS A 35 11.06 22.63 -1.27
CA LYS A 35 10.20 21.87 -2.18
C LYS A 35 10.61 20.39 -2.13
N ILE A 36 9.75 19.56 -1.57
CA ILE A 36 9.92 18.11 -1.59
C ILE A 36 9.25 17.60 -2.88
N ASP A 37 10.02 16.89 -3.70
CA ASP A 37 9.46 16.17 -4.85
C ASP A 37 8.54 15.05 -4.34
N ARG A 38 7.24 15.22 -4.53
CA ARG A 38 6.23 14.28 -4.06
C ARG A 38 6.15 13.10 -5.01
N GLN A 39 6.80 12.00 -4.65
CA GLN A 39 6.65 10.74 -5.36
C GLN A 39 5.23 10.20 -5.17
N VAL A 40 4.45 10.20 -6.24
CA VAL A 40 3.05 9.80 -6.21
C VAL A 40 2.82 8.47 -6.93
N CYS A 41 1.78 7.76 -6.49
CA CYS A 41 1.18 6.62 -7.15
C CYS A 41 -0.22 7.03 -7.62
N PRO A 42 -0.44 7.23 -8.92
CA PRO A 42 -1.73 7.66 -9.42
C PRO A 42 -2.82 6.62 -9.21
N THR A 43 -4.05 7.07 -9.00
CA THR A 43 -5.22 6.20 -8.86
C THR A 43 -5.71 5.65 -10.20
N GLY A 44 -5.33 6.29 -11.31
CA GLY A 44 -5.85 5.99 -12.65
C GLY A 44 -7.13 6.77 -12.99
N ILE A 45 -7.69 7.50 -12.05
CA ILE A 45 -8.90 8.29 -12.25
C ILE A 45 -8.53 9.76 -12.29
N ASN A 46 -8.60 10.36 -13.48
CA ASN A 46 -8.12 11.72 -13.72
C ASN A 46 -8.74 12.78 -12.80
N GLN A 47 -10.02 12.61 -12.44
CA GLN A 47 -10.71 13.54 -11.55
C GLN A 47 -10.15 13.46 -10.12
N ILE A 48 -9.79 12.26 -9.65
CA ILE A 48 -9.21 12.06 -8.31
C ILE A 48 -7.74 12.50 -8.30
N ASP A 49 -7.01 12.21 -9.37
CA ASP A 49 -5.59 12.57 -9.52
C ASP A 49 -5.39 14.06 -9.84
N ALA A 50 -6.48 14.83 -9.99
CA ALA A 50 -6.43 16.25 -10.28
C ALA A 50 -5.63 17.03 -9.23
N LYS A 51 -5.05 18.18 -9.64
CA LYS A 51 -4.14 18.99 -8.83
C LYS A 51 -4.76 19.47 -7.51
N ASP A 52 -6.04 19.73 -7.50
CA ASP A 52 -6.82 20.24 -6.38
C ASP A 52 -7.35 19.13 -5.45
N ILE A 53 -7.20 17.85 -5.82
CA ILE A 53 -7.62 16.71 -5.01
C ILE A 53 -6.40 15.94 -4.52
N LEU A 54 -5.82 15.04 -5.33
CA LEU A 54 -4.65 14.24 -4.94
C LEU A 54 -3.33 14.73 -5.56
N ASN A 55 -3.36 15.74 -6.39
CA ASN A 55 -2.16 16.31 -7.04
C ASN A 55 -1.24 15.22 -7.66
N GLY A 56 -1.82 14.41 -8.53
CA GLY A 56 -1.15 13.35 -9.27
C GLY A 56 -1.29 11.95 -8.69
N GLY A 57 -1.94 11.77 -7.55
CA GLY A 57 -2.16 10.47 -6.90
C GLY A 57 -1.77 10.42 -5.43
N LEU A 58 -1.72 9.23 -4.86
CA LEU A 58 -1.32 9.00 -3.46
C LEU A 58 0.18 9.18 -3.29
N GLY A 59 0.58 10.01 -2.35
CA GLY A 59 1.98 10.21 -1.97
C GLY A 59 2.50 9.07 -1.08
N ARG A 60 3.82 8.98 -0.99
CA ARG A 60 4.48 8.01 -0.11
C ARG A 60 4.09 8.24 1.35
N GLY A 61 3.60 7.18 2.02
CA GLY A 61 3.16 7.22 3.41
C GLY A 61 1.71 7.69 3.59
N GLU A 62 1.00 8.01 2.51
CA GLU A 62 -0.41 8.36 2.56
C GLU A 62 -1.29 7.10 2.55
N LEU A 63 -2.43 7.18 3.22
CA LEU A 63 -3.47 6.16 3.28
C LEU A 63 -4.74 6.70 2.61
N ALA A 64 -5.32 5.91 1.71
CA ALA A 64 -6.66 6.15 1.18
C ALA A 64 -7.59 5.02 1.60
N CYS A 65 -8.84 5.36 1.89
CA CYS A 65 -9.88 4.41 2.22
C CYS A 65 -11.06 4.58 1.26
N ILE A 66 -11.53 3.45 0.68
CA ILE A 66 -12.69 3.40 -0.19
C ILE A 66 -13.86 2.85 0.61
N VAL A 67 -14.86 3.69 0.84
CA VAL A 67 -16.06 3.31 1.58
C VAL A 67 -17.24 3.25 0.61
N ALA A 68 -17.86 2.08 0.50
CA ALA A 68 -19.04 1.87 -0.33
C ALA A 68 -19.82 0.64 0.14
N ASN A 69 -21.10 0.57 -0.18
CA ASN A 69 -21.95 -0.59 0.11
C ASN A 69 -21.45 -1.86 -0.61
N THR A 70 -21.89 -3.03 -0.16
CA THR A 70 -21.60 -4.30 -0.81
C THR A 70 -22.14 -4.30 -2.25
N GLY A 71 -21.37 -4.88 -3.19
CA GLY A 71 -21.78 -5.00 -4.59
C GLY A 71 -21.56 -3.76 -5.47
N VAL A 72 -21.15 -2.62 -4.93
CA VAL A 72 -20.94 -1.36 -5.68
C VAL A 72 -19.65 -1.37 -6.50
N GLY A 73 -18.75 -2.32 -6.28
CA GLY A 73 -17.52 -2.44 -7.08
C GLY A 73 -16.23 -2.01 -6.38
N LYS A 74 -16.19 -1.98 -5.03
CA LYS A 74 -14.96 -1.65 -4.25
C LYS A 74 -13.72 -2.39 -4.76
N SER A 75 -13.82 -3.71 -4.86
CA SER A 75 -12.69 -4.55 -5.32
C SER A 75 -12.27 -4.25 -6.75
N HIS A 76 -13.21 -3.90 -7.64
CA HIS A 76 -12.88 -3.48 -9.01
C HIS A 76 -12.15 -2.13 -9.02
N PHE A 77 -12.56 -1.19 -8.16
CA PHE A 77 -11.86 0.07 -8.01
C PHE A 77 -10.44 -0.11 -7.47
N LEU A 78 -10.24 -1.03 -6.51
CA LEU A 78 -8.91 -1.38 -6.01
C LEU A 78 -8.02 -2.00 -7.09
N VAL A 79 -8.59 -2.86 -7.95
CA VAL A 79 -7.89 -3.43 -9.12
C VAL A 79 -7.53 -2.34 -10.13
N GLU A 80 -8.42 -1.38 -10.39
CA GLU A 80 -8.13 -0.22 -11.26
C GLU A 80 -6.92 0.57 -10.75
N MET A 81 -6.91 0.92 -9.46
CA MET A 81 -5.76 1.61 -8.85
C MET A 81 -4.46 0.81 -8.97
N GLY A 82 -4.51 -0.50 -8.69
CA GLY A 82 -3.37 -1.39 -8.84
C GLY A 82 -2.89 -1.46 -10.29
N SER A 83 -3.80 -1.57 -11.25
CA SER A 83 -3.50 -1.62 -12.69
C SER A 83 -2.88 -0.30 -13.18
N ALA A 84 -3.42 0.84 -12.75
CA ALA A 84 -2.87 2.16 -13.07
C ALA A 84 -1.43 2.32 -12.55
N ALA A 85 -1.14 1.80 -11.36
CA ALA A 85 0.21 1.79 -10.80
C ALA A 85 1.15 0.88 -11.62
N LEU A 86 0.70 -0.34 -11.97
CA LEU A 86 1.47 -1.29 -12.78
C LEU A 86 1.83 -0.71 -14.14
N GLN A 87 0.87 -0.07 -14.83
CA GLN A 87 1.09 0.57 -16.14
C GLN A 87 2.12 1.71 -16.12
N ARG A 88 2.43 2.22 -14.93
CA ARG A 88 3.49 3.23 -14.72
C ARG A 88 4.78 2.63 -14.16
N GLY A 89 4.96 1.31 -14.29
CA GLY A 89 6.15 0.60 -13.82
C GLY A 89 6.27 0.51 -12.29
N LYS A 90 5.18 0.80 -11.52
CA LYS A 90 5.20 0.73 -10.06
C LYS A 90 4.89 -0.69 -9.58
N ASN A 91 5.62 -1.15 -8.57
CA ASN A 91 5.36 -2.46 -7.96
C ASN A 91 4.16 -2.38 -7.01
N VAL A 92 3.28 -3.38 -7.08
CA VAL A 92 2.04 -3.45 -6.30
C VAL A 92 1.99 -4.74 -5.49
N ILE A 93 1.56 -4.65 -4.24
CA ILE A 93 1.07 -5.80 -3.47
C ILE A 93 -0.44 -5.65 -3.32
N HIS A 94 -1.19 -6.70 -3.64
CA HIS A 94 -2.62 -6.79 -3.39
C HIS A 94 -2.90 -7.91 -2.38
N TYR A 95 -3.25 -7.52 -1.16
CA TYR A 95 -3.74 -8.44 -0.14
C TYR A 95 -5.24 -8.62 -0.30
N THR A 96 -5.68 -9.88 -0.38
CA THR A 96 -7.10 -10.23 -0.48
C THR A 96 -7.50 -11.15 0.67
N PHE A 97 -8.67 -10.92 1.25
CA PHE A 97 -9.22 -11.68 2.37
C PHE A 97 -10.54 -12.37 2.03
N GLU A 98 -11.12 -12.07 0.87
CA GLU A 98 -12.37 -12.67 0.39
C GLU A 98 -12.16 -13.53 -0.85
N LEU A 99 -11.27 -13.14 -1.73
CA LEU A 99 -11.08 -13.77 -3.02
C LEU A 99 -9.77 -14.53 -3.08
N THR A 100 -9.73 -15.57 -3.91
CA THR A 100 -8.49 -16.29 -4.18
C THR A 100 -7.51 -15.43 -5.00
N GLU A 101 -6.21 -15.72 -4.88
CA GLU A 101 -5.15 -15.08 -5.67
C GLU A 101 -5.46 -15.13 -7.17
N THR A 102 -5.99 -16.29 -7.64
CA THR A 102 -6.38 -16.47 -9.05
C THR A 102 -7.55 -15.57 -9.45
N ALA A 103 -8.59 -15.48 -8.61
CA ALA A 103 -9.75 -14.64 -8.92
C ALA A 103 -9.40 -13.16 -9.00
N VAL A 104 -8.53 -12.68 -8.11
CA VAL A 104 -7.99 -11.32 -8.18
C VAL A 104 -7.11 -11.15 -9.42
N GLY A 105 -6.27 -12.15 -9.74
CA GLY A 105 -5.43 -12.16 -10.94
C GLY A 105 -6.25 -11.99 -12.22
N LEU A 106 -7.34 -12.75 -12.39
CA LEU A 106 -8.23 -12.62 -13.56
C LEU A 106 -8.88 -11.22 -13.66
N ARG A 107 -9.13 -10.54 -12.54
CA ARG A 107 -9.60 -9.15 -12.57
C ARG A 107 -8.53 -8.18 -13.07
N TYR A 108 -7.28 -8.38 -12.68
CA TYR A 108 -6.15 -7.63 -13.23
C TYR A 108 -5.97 -7.92 -14.72
N ASP A 109 -6.07 -9.20 -15.15
CA ASP A 109 -6.00 -9.57 -16.56
C ASP A 109 -7.08 -8.87 -17.37
N SER A 110 -8.33 -8.91 -16.88
CA SER A 110 -9.46 -8.21 -17.48
C SER A 110 -9.21 -6.71 -17.64
N ASN A 111 -8.74 -6.08 -16.57
CA ASN A 111 -8.50 -4.64 -16.54
C ASN A 111 -7.33 -4.21 -17.45
N LEU A 112 -6.18 -4.87 -17.32
CA LEU A 112 -4.95 -4.52 -18.06
C LEU A 112 -5.03 -4.82 -19.55
N CYS A 113 -5.88 -5.81 -19.95
CA CYS A 113 -6.06 -6.23 -21.34
C CYS A 113 -7.31 -5.65 -21.98
N GLY A 114 -8.23 -5.05 -21.21
CA GLY A 114 -9.51 -4.56 -21.71
C GLY A 114 -10.45 -5.68 -22.18
N ILE A 115 -10.34 -6.88 -21.57
CA ILE A 115 -11.14 -8.06 -21.91
C ILE A 115 -12.23 -8.24 -20.85
N PRO A 116 -13.48 -8.52 -21.21
CA PRO A 116 -14.51 -8.87 -20.24
C PRO A 116 -14.08 -10.04 -19.35
N SER A 117 -14.37 -9.97 -18.03
CA SER A 117 -13.86 -10.94 -17.05
C SER A 117 -14.26 -12.39 -17.36
N ASN A 118 -15.41 -12.60 -17.98
CA ASN A 118 -15.91 -13.92 -18.42
C ASN A 118 -15.19 -14.47 -19.66
N GLU A 119 -14.42 -13.64 -20.38
CA GLU A 119 -13.71 -14.02 -21.61
C GLU A 119 -12.20 -14.13 -21.42
N VAL A 120 -11.67 -13.73 -20.25
CA VAL A 120 -10.21 -13.71 -20.00
C VAL A 120 -9.59 -15.08 -20.19
N GLN A 121 -10.23 -16.15 -19.69
CA GLN A 121 -9.67 -17.51 -19.76
C GLN A 121 -9.54 -18.03 -21.19
N ASP A 122 -10.46 -17.65 -22.06
CA ASP A 122 -10.46 -18.04 -23.48
C ASP A 122 -9.47 -17.20 -24.31
N ASN A 123 -9.04 -16.06 -23.77
CA ASN A 123 -8.14 -15.11 -24.44
C ASN A 123 -6.71 -15.11 -23.87
N LYS A 124 -6.22 -16.25 -23.38
CA LYS A 124 -4.88 -16.40 -22.80
C LYS A 124 -3.76 -15.79 -23.67
N ASN A 125 -3.83 -15.94 -24.98
CA ASN A 125 -2.82 -15.42 -25.88
C ASN A 125 -2.72 -13.89 -25.87
N ILE A 126 -3.85 -13.20 -25.71
CA ILE A 126 -3.90 -11.72 -25.59
C ILE A 126 -3.24 -11.30 -24.27
N VAL A 127 -3.58 -11.98 -23.18
CA VAL A 127 -2.99 -11.73 -21.86
C VAL A 127 -1.46 -11.95 -21.89
N MET A 128 -1.01 -13.08 -22.44
CA MET A 128 0.42 -13.39 -22.56
C MET A 128 1.17 -12.35 -23.42
N LYS A 129 0.56 -11.90 -24.53
CA LYS A 129 1.14 -10.85 -25.36
C LYS A 129 1.27 -9.53 -24.60
N ARG A 130 0.23 -9.13 -23.84
CA ARG A 130 0.25 -7.90 -23.05
C ARG A 130 1.37 -7.90 -21.99
N TYR A 131 1.65 -9.07 -21.40
CA TYR A 131 2.67 -9.20 -20.36
C TYR A 131 4.10 -9.42 -20.90
N SER A 132 4.26 -9.64 -22.19
CA SER A 132 5.58 -9.63 -22.82
C SER A 132 6.18 -8.22 -22.94
N ASP A 133 5.34 -7.18 -22.85
CA ASP A 133 5.77 -5.79 -22.79
C ASP A 133 6.42 -5.53 -21.42
N LYS A 134 7.72 -5.21 -21.42
CA LYS A 134 8.54 -5.08 -20.20
C LYS A 134 8.28 -3.81 -19.37
N ASP A 135 7.30 -2.99 -19.75
CA ASP A 135 7.06 -1.68 -19.15
C ASP A 135 6.14 -1.72 -17.92
N LEU A 136 5.60 -2.88 -17.58
CA LEU A 136 4.74 -3.04 -16.41
C LEU A 136 5.55 -3.22 -15.13
N GLY A 137 5.06 -2.65 -14.03
CA GLY A 137 5.52 -2.97 -12.70
C GLY A 137 5.19 -4.42 -12.31
N ARG A 138 5.78 -4.90 -11.22
CA ARG A 138 5.52 -6.26 -10.72
C ARG A 138 4.33 -6.25 -9.77
N LEU A 139 3.44 -7.25 -9.90
CA LEU A 139 2.29 -7.47 -9.02
C LEU A 139 2.52 -8.73 -8.18
N ILE A 140 2.30 -8.62 -6.88
CA ILE A 140 2.16 -9.77 -5.98
C ILE A 140 0.78 -9.72 -5.37
N ILE A 141 0.00 -10.77 -5.60
CA ILE A 141 -1.30 -10.99 -4.98
C ILE A 141 -1.08 -11.99 -3.86
N LYS A 142 -1.58 -11.67 -2.67
CA LYS A 142 -1.46 -12.56 -1.51
C LYS A 142 -2.80 -12.72 -0.80
N GLU A 143 -3.33 -13.93 -0.84
CA GLU A 143 -4.53 -14.32 -0.12
C GLU A 143 -4.18 -14.66 1.33
N TYR A 144 -5.02 -14.22 2.24
CA TYR A 144 -5.08 -14.67 3.62
C TYR A 144 -6.52 -15.05 3.96
N PRO A 145 -6.74 -16.16 4.65
CA PRO A 145 -8.06 -16.48 5.17
C PRO A 145 -8.59 -15.37 6.09
N THR A 146 -9.90 -15.16 6.05
CA THR A 146 -10.60 -14.19 6.91
C THR A 146 -10.20 -14.38 8.38
N GLY A 147 -9.87 -13.31 9.09
CA GLY A 147 -9.50 -13.31 10.50
C GLY A 147 -8.17 -14.00 10.81
N SER A 148 -7.31 -14.31 9.83
CA SER A 148 -6.03 -14.98 10.05
C SER A 148 -4.83 -14.04 10.02
N CYS A 149 -4.91 -12.93 9.29
CA CYS A 149 -3.78 -12.03 9.04
C CYS A 149 -3.81 -10.80 9.95
N THR A 150 -2.69 -10.52 10.57
CA THR A 150 -2.45 -9.28 11.33
C THR A 150 -1.56 -8.33 10.54
N ILE A 151 -1.53 -7.04 10.93
CA ILE A 151 -0.61 -6.03 10.36
C ILE A 151 0.85 -6.48 10.47
N ASN A 152 1.23 -7.15 11.57
CA ASN A 152 2.60 -7.63 11.73
C ASN A 152 2.96 -8.74 10.73
N MET A 153 2.01 -9.61 10.39
CA MET A 153 2.22 -10.62 9.33
C MET A 153 2.40 -9.98 7.96
N MET A 154 1.62 -8.94 7.63
CA MET A 154 1.80 -8.18 6.38
C MET A 154 3.16 -7.50 6.35
N ARG A 155 3.58 -6.87 7.46
CA ARG A 155 4.91 -6.24 7.59
C ARG A 155 6.02 -7.26 7.35
N SER A 156 5.99 -8.41 8.03
CA SER A 156 6.97 -9.48 7.83
C SER A 156 6.98 -10.04 6.41
N HIS A 157 5.81 -10.10 5.74
CA HIS A 157 5.74 -10.50 4.33
C HIS A 157 6.43 -9.47 3.42
N ILE A 158 6.19 -8.18 3.63
CA ILE A 158 6.84 -7.11 2.86
C ILE A 158 8.36 -7.12 3.07
N GLU A 159 8.82 -7.33 4.30
CA GLU A 159 10.26 -7.47 4.60
C GLU A 159 10.88 -8.64 3.85
N LYS A 160 10.23 -9.82 3.82
CA LYS A 160 10.68 -10.99 3.05
C LYS A 160 10.74 -10.71 1.55
N LEU A 161 9.77 -9.96 1.01
CA LEU A 161 9.77 -9.56 -0.39
C LEU A 161 10.90 -8.58 -0.71
N SER A 162 11.21 -7.67 0.22
CA SER A 162 12.32 -6.73 0.08
C SER A 162 13.67 -7.44 -0.02
N LEU A 163 13.85 -8.57 0.67
CA LEU A 163 15.04 -9.42 0.54
C LEU A 163 15.16 -10.09 -0.85
N LYS A 164 14.06 -10.16 -1.60
CA LYS A 164 13.99 -10.68 -2.99
C LYS A 164 13.96 -9.55 -4.03
N ASP A 165 14.45 -8.39 -3.67
CA ASP A 165 14.50 -7.20 -4.53
C ASP A 165 13.13 -6.74 -5.06
N PHE A 166 12.10 -6.91 -4.22
CA PHE A 166 10.77 -6.41 -4.48
C PHE A 166 10.38 -5.35 -3.45
N LYS A 167 10.29 -4.09 -3.88
CA LYS A 167 9.86 -2.96 -3.07
C LYS A 167 8.52 -2.45 -3.61
N PRO A 168 7.42 -2.55 -2.86
CA PRO A 168 6.13 -2.06 -3.31
C PRO A 168 6.08 -0.52 -3.28
N SER A 169 5.46 0.05 -4.30
CA SER A 169 5.07 1.45 -4.36
C SER A 169 3.62 1.66 -3.91
N LEU A 170 2.78 0.64 -4.07
CA LEU A 170 1.39 0.62 -3.64
C LEU A 170 1.09 -0.70 -2.92
N ILE A 171 0.38 -0.59 -1.81
CA ILE A 171 -0.19 -1.73 -1.09
C ILE A 171 -1.71 -1.57 -1.11
N VAL A 172 -2.39 -2.57 -1.65
CA VAL A 172 -3.85 -2.67 -1.70
C VAL A 172 -4.29 -3.70 -0.68
N VAL A 173 -5.36 -3.42 0.05
CA VAL A 173 -5.94 -4.31 1.07
C VAL A 173 -7.44 -4.43 0.83
N ASP A 174 -7.91 -5.61 0.45
CA ASP A 174 -9.31 -5.90 0.12
C ASP A 174 -9.87 -7.00 1.05
N TYR A 175 -10.46 -6.66 2.18
CA TYR A 175 -10.64 -5.39 2.86
C TYR A 175 -10.23 -5.51 4.34
N ALA A 176 -9.93 -4.39 4.99
CA ALA A 176 -9.30 -4.38 6.30
C ALA A 176 -10.17 -4.86 7.47
N ASP A 177 -11.51 -4.71 7.39
CA ASP A 177 -12.44 -5.04 8.48
C ASP A 177 -12.44 -6.52 8.88
N ILE A 178 -12.00 -7.41 8.00
CA ILE A 178 -11.92 -8.85 8.26
C ILE A 178 -10.51 -9.33 8.60
N MET A 179 -9.59 -8.41 8.84
CA MET A 179 -8.27 -8.71 9.38
C MET A 179 -8.37 -9.10 10.86
N LYS A 180 -7.37 -9.82 11.35
CA LYS A 180 -7.26 -10.13 12.76
C LYS A 180 -6.64 -8.95 13.51
N SER A 181 -7.33 -8.47 14.54
CA SER A 181 -6.75 -7.50 15.48
C SER A 181 -5.53 -8.11 16.22
N SER A 182 -4.53 -7.30 16.47
CA SER A 182 -3.36 -7.68 17.30
C SER A 182 -3.68 -7.71 18.79
N LYS A 183 -4.83 -7.14 19.18
CA LYS A 183 -5.35 -7.15 20.56
C LYS A 183 -6.66 -7.92 20.61
N ALA A 184 -6.93 -8.60 21.72
CA ALA A 184 -8.24 -9.19 21.98
C ALA A 184 -9.20 -8.08 22.42
N TYR A 185 -10.31 -7.92 21.70
CA TYR A 185 -11.41 -7.03 22.06
C TYR A 185 -12.69 -7.84 22.21
N ASP A 186 -13.55 -7.46 23.15
CA ASP A 186 -14.82 -8.14 23.43
C ASP A 186 -15.89 -7.87 22.35
N SER A 187 -15.68 -6.84 21.52
CA SER A 187 -16.54 -6.54 20.39
C SER A 187 -15.80 -5.82 19.27
N LEU A 188 -16.25 -6.03 18.01
CA LEU A 188 -15.73 -5.36 16.81
C LEU A 188 -15.86 -3.82 16.83
N ARG A 189 -16.67 -3.27 17.74
CA ARG A 189 -16.85 -1.81 17.86
C ARG A 189 -15.71 -1.09 18.58
N HIS A 190 -14.78 -1.82 19.15
CA HIS A 190 -13.63 -1.30 19.88
C HIS A 190 -12.30 -1.51 19.13
N GLU A 191 -12.36 -2.04 17.92
CA GLU A 191 -11.23 -2.21 17.01
C GLU A 191 -11.01 -0.97 16.14
#